data_503a174cd4645a687a02dd81022791d3
#
_entry.id   503a174cd4645a687a02dd81022791d3
#
_cell.length_a   1.000
_cell.length_b   1.000
_cell.length_c   1.000
_cell.angle_alpha   90.00
_cell.angle_beta   90.00
_cell.angle_gamma   90.00
#
_symmetry.space_group_name_H-M   'P 1'
#
loop_
_entity.id
_entity.type
_entity.pdbx_description
1 polymer ?
#
loop_
_entity_poly.entity_id
_entity_poly.type
_entity_poly.pdbx_seq_one_letter_code
_entity_poly.pdbx_strand_id
1 'polypeptide(L)'
;MDSIYTLDQTNEIANQLVQQYASNTVWVFQAPMGAGKTTLIAAIGKAMGIQEAMSSPTFSIMNEYEVQGKLIYHMDWYRLENEAEARQAGVEAALEESDMSLVEWPEKAPNMVPDNAVWIHIKILDPNRRRIYTNH
;
A
#
# COMPACT_ATOMS: atom_id res chain seq x y z
N MET A 1 2.93 -12.58 -8.29
CA MET A 1 1.67 -13.17 -7.80
C MET A 1 0.56 -12.89 -8.81
N ASP A 2 -0.32 -13.82 -9.00
CA ASP A 2 -1.58 -13.62 -9.72
C ASP A 2 -2.58 -14.62 -9.15
N SER A 3 -3.64 -14.12 -8.51
CA SER A 3 -4.53 -14.96 -7.71
C SER A 3 -5.92 -14.36 -7.63
N ILE A 4 -6.92 -15.21 -7.49
CA ILE A 4 -8.30 -14.79 -7.21
C ILE A 4 -8.58 -15.15 -5.74
N TYR A 5 -9.16 -14.22 -5.01
CA TYR A 5 -9.50 -14.42 -3.60
C TYR A 5 -10.87 -13.84 -3.27
N THR A 6 -11.49 -14.40 -2.25
CA THR A 6 -12.71 -13.85 -1.66
C THR A 6 -12.34 -12.90 -0.52
N LEU A 7 -13.27 -12.00 -0.17
CA LEU A 7 -12.98 -10.97 0.85
C LEU A 7 -12.62 -11.57 2.21
N ASP A 8 -13.12 -12.76 2.54
CA ASP A 8 -12.76 -13.45 3.78
C ASP A 8 -11.35 -14.08 3.74
N GLN A 9 -10.71 -14.10 2.58
CA GLN A 9 -9.33 -14.58 2.41
C GLN A 9 -8.30 -13.43 2.42
N THR A 10 -8.71 -12.23 2.78
CA THR A 10 -7.82 -11.04 2.77
C THR A 10 -6.58 -11.26 3.64
N ASN A 11 -6.72 -11.88 4.82
CA ASN A 11 -5.58 -12.13 5.69
C ASN A 11 -4.59 -13.12 5.08
N GLU A 12 -5.08 -14.14 4.38
CA GLU A 12 -4.21 -15.09 3.69
C GLU A 12 -3.40 -14.43 2.59
N ILE A 13 -4.05 -13.59 1.79
CA ILE A 13 -3.39 -12.83 0.74
C ILE A 13 -2.35 -11.88 1.33
N ALA A 14 -2.67 -11.20 2.42
CA ALA A 14 -1.73 -10.31 3.10
C ALA A 14 -0.48 -11.07 3.57
N ASN A 15 -0.65 -12.23 4.17
CA ASN A 15 0.47 -13.06 4.60
C ASN A 15 1.35 -13.51 3.42
N GLN A 16 0.74 -13.89 2.30
CA GLN A 16 1.47 -14.29 1.11
C GLN A 16 2.30 -13.13 0.55
N LEU A 17 1.73 -11.92 0.51
CA LEU A 17 2.43 -10.74 0.03
C LEU A 17 3.63 -10.41 0.93
N VAL A 18 3.44 -10.45 2.25
CA VAL A 18 4.52 -10.18 3.20
C VAL A 18 5.66 -11.18 3.03
N GLN A 19 5.35 -12.46 2.85
CA GLN A 19 6.37 -13.49 2.66
C GLN A 19 7.12 -13.30 1.33
N GLN A 20 6.40 -12.96 0.28
CA GLN A 20 6.99 -12.89 -1.06
C GLN A 20 7.80 -11.62 -1.28
N TYR A 21 7.37 -10.50 -0.72
CA TYR A 21 7.94 -9.18 -1.01
C TYR A 21 8.56 -8.49 0.19
N ALA A 22 8.94 -9.23 1.22
CA ALA A 22 9.52 -8.68 2.45
C ALA A 22 10.76 -7.81 2.22
N SER A 23 11.53 -8.09 1.17
CA SER A 23 12.73 -7.33 0.85
C SER A 23 12.47 -6.04 0.05
N ASN A 24 11.27 -5.85 -0.45
CA ASN A 24 10.91 -4.62 -1.16
C ASN A 24 10.39 -3.59 -0.18
N THR A 25 10.95 -2.40 -0.22
CA THR A 25 10.65 -1.34 0.77
C THR A 25 9.49 -0.45 0.38
N VAL A 26 9.07 -0.48 -0.89
CA VAL A 26 7.94 0.32 -1.37
C VAL A 26 6.95 -0.59 -2.09
N TRP A 27 5.72 -0.57 -1.61
CA TRP A 27 4.60 -1.29 -2.21
C TRP A 27 3.54 -0.27 -2.60
N VAL A 28 3.12 -0.28 -3.86
CA VAL A 28 2.10 0.64 -4.35
C VAL A 28 0.87 -0.14 -4.81
N PHE A 29 -0.30 0.37 -4.49
CA PHE A 29 -1.57 -0.31 -4.68
C PHE A 29 -2.41 0.44 -5.70
N GLN A 30 -2.60 -0.17 -6.86
CA GLN A 30 -3.47 0.36 -7.90
C GLN A 30 -4.76 -0.45 -7.95
N ALA A 31 -5.87 0.17 -7.54
CA ALA A 31 -7.14 -0.49 -7.42
C ALA A 31 -8.27 0.54 -7.51
N PRO A 32 -9.44 0.16 -8.04
CA PRO A 32 -10.57 1.07 -8.04
C PRO A 32 -11.10 1.32 -6.64
N MET A 33 -11.87 2.39 -6.48
CA MET A 33 -12.59 2.69 -5.24
C MET A 33 -13.48 1.49 -4.87
N GLY A 34 -13.49 1.12 -3.61
CA GLY A 34 -14.32 0.01 -3.13
C GLY A 34 -13.75 -1.38 -3.36
N ALA A 35 -12.50 -1.50 -3.85
CA ALA A 35 -11.89 -2.81 -4.10
C ALA A 35 -11.43 -3.54 -2.83
N GLY A 36 -11.47 -2.90 -1.65
CA GLY A 36 -10.96 -3.48 -0.41
C GLY A 36 -9.49 -3.16 -0.17
N LYS A 37 -8.97 -2.14 -0.81
CA LYS A 37 -7.57 -1.72 -0.75
C LYS A 37 -7.14 -1.37 0.68
N THR A 38 -7.92 -0.56 1.38
CA THR A 38 -7.64 -0.17 2.77
C THR A 38 -7.67 -1.38 3.70
N THR A 39 -8.63 -2.29 3.50
CA THR A 39 -8.74 -3.52 4.28
C THR A 39 -7.52 -4.42 4.06
N LEU A 40 -7.06 -4.54 2.81
CA LEU A 40 -5.88 -5.32 2.50
C LEU A 40 -4.62 -4.71 3.13
N ILE A 41 -4.47 -3.39 3.04
CA ILE A 41 -3.32 -2.69 3.64
C ILE A 41 -3.30 -2.88 5.16
N ALA A 42 -4.45 -2.79 5.82
CA ALA A 42 -4.54 -3.06 7.25
C ALA A 42 -4.14 -4.49 7.59
N ALA A 43 -4.56 -5.46 6.78
CA ALA A 43 -4.17 -6.85 6.96
C ALA A 43 -2.66 -7.07 6.75
N ILE A 44 -2.07 -6.38 5.78
CA ILE A 44 -0.62 -6.41 5.54
C ILE A 44 0.13 -5.84 6.75
N GLY A 45 -0.32 -4.70 7.27
CA GLY A 45 0.27 -4.10 8.46
C GLY A 45 0.22 -5.03 9.65
N LYS A 46 -0.91 -5.70 9.87
CA LYS A 46 -1.06 -6.68 10.93
C LYS A 46 -0.11 -7.87 10.74
N ALA A 47 0.03 -8.35 9.50
CA ALA A 47 0.96 -9.43 9.18
C ALA A 47 2.42 -9.03 9.43
N MET A 48 2.75 -7.75 9.30
CA MET A 48 4.08 -7.22 9.61
C MET A 48 4.30 -6.95 11.10
N GLY A 49 3.26 -7.03 11.91
CA GLY A 49 3.35 -6.84 13.36
C GLY A 49 2.84 -5.50 13.89
N ILE A 50 2.23 -4.68 13.05
CA ILE A 50 1.59 -3.44 13.52
C ILE A 50 0.40 -3.81 14.41
N GLN A 51 0.40 -3.33 15.65
CA GLN A 51 -0.65 -3.68 16.63
C GLN A 51 -1.80 -2.70 16.63
N GLU A 52 -1.54 -1.42 16.32
CA GLU A 52 -2.60 -0.43 16.21
C GLU A 52 -3.40 -0.63 14.93
N ALA A 53 -4.68 -0.25 14.96
CA ALA A 53 -5.54 -0.31 13.79
C ALA A 53 -5.04 0.68 12.74
N MET A 54 -4.84 0.20 11.50
CA MET A 54 -4.48 1.06 10.39
C MET A 54 -5.75 1.58 9.70
N SER A 55 -5.72 2.86 9.36
CA SER A 55 -6.78 3.51 8.60
C SER A 55 -6.16 4.42 7.56
N SER A 56 -6.93 4.78 6.53
CA SER A 56 -6.46 5.74 5.54
C SER A 56 -6.19 7.09 6.20
N PRO A 57 -5.10 7.78 5.80
CA PRO A 57 -4.84 9.13 6.29
C PRO A 57 -5.99 10.09 5.95
N THR A 58 -6.43 10.92 6.90
CA THR A 58 -7.58 11.81 6.73
C THR A 58 -7.19 13.28 6.59
N PHE A 59 -6.26 13.76 7.43
CA PHE A 59 -5.87 15.18 7.45
C PHE A 59 -4.52 15.43 6.78
N SER A 60 -3.72 14.39 6.63
CA SER A 60 -2.46 14.43 5.89
C SER A 60 -2.48 13.29 4.89
N ILE A 61 -1.45 13.22 4.05
CA ILE A 61 -1.36 12.15 3.06
C ILE A 61 -0.64 10.92 3.60
N MET A 62 -0.12 10.94 4.82
CA MET A 62 0.61 9.80 5.37
C MET A 62 0.39 9.64 6.88
N ASN A 63 0.36 8.37 7.31
CA ASN A 63 0.42 7.96 8.70
C ASN A 63 1.71 7.18 8.94
N GLU A 64 2.27 7.32 10.13
CA GLU A 64 3.47 6.59 10.55
C GLU A 64 3.11 5.50 11.54
N TYR A 65 3.77 4.35 11.39
CA TYR A 65 3.69 3.25 12.33
C TYR A 65 5.10 2.75 12.64
N GLU A 66 5.30 2.27 13.85
CA GLU A 66 6.58 1.72 14.27
C GLU A 66 6.42 0.27 14.71
N VAL A 67 7.28 -0.61 14.19
CA VAL A 67 7.31 -2.01 14.57
C VAL A 67 8.76 -2.42 14.80
N GLN A 68 9.09 -2.76 16.04
CA GLN A 68 10.43 -3.24 16.41
C GLN A 68 11.54 -2.29 15.94
N GLY A 69 11.31 -0.98 16.10
CA GLY A 69 12.25 0.05 15.70
C GLY A 69 12.24 0.40 14.22
N LYS A 70 11.38 -0.24 13.43
CA LYS A 70 11.26 0.04 12.00
C LYS A 70 10.11 1.01 11.74
N LEU A 71 10.33 1.94 10.82
CA LEU A 71 9.39 2.97 10.45
C LEU A 71 8.61 2.53 9.21
N ILE A 72 7.28 2.46 9.34
CA ILE A 72 6.38 2.07 8.26
C ILE A 72 5.45 3.25 7.99
N TYR A 73 5.43 3.71 6.73
CA TYR A 73 4.50 4.74 6.30
C TYR A 73 3.35 4.12 5.52
N HIS A 74 2.13 4.63 5.78
CA HIS A 74 0.96 4.40 4.95
C HIS A 74 0.59 5.73 4.32
N MET A 75 0.67 5.81 2.99
CA MET A 75 0.39 7.03 2.24
C MET A 75 -0.85 6.85 1.37
N ASP A 76 -1.64 7.91 1.24
CA ASP A 76 -2.77 7.97 0.31
C ASP A 76 -2.60 9.22 -0.55
N TRP A 77 -2.33 9.02 -1.83
CA TRP A 77 -2.07 10.10 -2.78
C TRP A 77 -3.31 10.55 -3.54
N TYR A 78 -4.48 10.07 -3.17
CA TYR A 78 -5.73 10.36 -3.91
C TYR A 78 -5.96 11.86 -4.15
N ARG A 79 -5.66 12.69 -3.16
CA ARG A 79 -5.88 14.14 -3.21
C ARG A 79 -4.79 14.92 -3.90
N LEU A 80 -3.67 14.29 -4.24
CA LEU A 80 -2.59 14.95 -4.97
C LEU A 80 -3.05 15.23 -6.40
N GLU A 81 -2.81 16.45 -6.88
CA GLU A 81 -3.13 16.82 -8.25
C GLU A 81 -1.96 16.60 -9.20
N ASN A 82 -0.72 16.66 -8.68
CA ASN A 82 0.48 16.52 -9.48
C ASN A 82 1.68 16.17 -8.62
N GLU A 83 2.81 15.95 -9.27
CA GLU A 83 4.06 15.57 -8.59
C GLU A 83 4.65 16.71 -7.75
N ALA A 84 4.42 17.97 -8.14
CA ALA A 84 4.88 19.09 -7.35
C ALA A 84 4.23 19.11 -5.97
N GLU A 85 2.93 18.79 -5.88
CA GLU A 85 2.25 18.65 -4.58
C GLU A 85 2.83 17.50 -3.78
N ALA A 86 3.17 16.39 -4.42
CA ALA A 86 3.80 15.25 -3.74
C ALA A 86 5.13 15.67 -3.10
N ARG A 87 5.96 16.42 -3.83
CA ARG A 87 7.22 16.91 -3.29
C ARG A 87 7.02 17.88 -2.12
N GLN A 88 6.06 18.78 -2.24
CA GLN A 88 5.72 19.74 -1.18
C GLN A 88 5.23 19.01 0.09
N ALA A 89 4.54 17.90 -0.08
CA ALA A 89 4.05 17.10 1.05
C ALA A 89 5.14 16.21 1.68
N GLY A 90 6.36 16.19 1.14
CA GLY A 90 7.46 15.44 1.70
C GLY A 90 7.49 13.97 1.32
N VAL A 91 6.79 13.59 0.25
CA VAL A 91 6.67 12.19 -0.19
C VAL A 91 8.02 11.58 -0.51
N GLU A 92 8.86 12.32 -1.27
CA GLU A 92 10.16 11.81 -1.69
C GLU A 92 11.05 11.48 -0.50
N ALA A 93 11.14 12.41 0.46
CA ALA A 93 11.92 12.19 1.68
C ALA A 93 11.35 11.02 2.51
N ALA A 94 10.03 10.93 2.61
CA ALA A 94 9.38 9.85 3.35
C ALA A 94 9.66 8.48 2.74
N LEU A 95 9.63 8.37 1.41
CA LEU A 95 9.94 7.11 0.72
C LEU A 95 11.37 6.66 0.95
N GLU A 96 12.31 7.61 1.02
CA GLU A 96 13.72 7.31 1.30
C GLU A 96 13.96 6.96 2.77
N GLU A 97 13.27 7.64 3.68
CA GLU A 97 13.47 7.52 5.11
C GLU A 97 12.85 6.28 5.71
N SER A 98 11.72 5.82 5.17
CA SER A 98 10.97 4.71 5.74
C SER A 98 11.68 3.37 5.53
N ASP A 99 11.47 2.44 6.46
CA ASP A 99 11.86 1.04 6.27
C ASP A 99 10.89 0.33 5.34
N MET A 100 9.63 0.77 5.31
CA MET A 100 8.60 0.26 4.43
C MET A 100 7.58 1.36 4.16
N SER A 101 7.15 1.50 2.92
CA SER A 101 6.06 2.40 2.55
C SER A 101 4.98 1.66 1.78
N LEU A 102 3.73 1.86 2.20
CA LEU A 102 2.55 1.31 1.55
C LEU A 102 1.77 2.50 0.98
N VAL A 103 1.62 2.55 -0.34
CA VAL A 103 1.11 3.73 -1.05
C VAL A 103 -0.15 3.40 -1.82
N GLU A 104 -1.23 4.13 -1.54
CA GLU A 104 -2.47 4.09 -2.32
C GLU A 104 -2.45 5.19 -3.38
N TRP A 105 -3.07 4.92 -4.53
CA TRP A 105 -3.20 5.86 -5.64
C TRP A 105 -1.85 6.33 -6.21
N PRO A 106 -0.93 5.38 -6.53
CA PRO A 106 0.39 5.76 -7.07
C PRO A 106 0.29 6.46 -8.42
N GLU A 107 -0.79 6.25 -9.16
CA GLU A 107 -1.02 6.88 -10.47
C GLU A 107 -1.15 8.41 -10.40
N LYS A 108 -1.35 8.96 -9.20
CA LYS A 108 -1.40 10.43 -9.03
C LYS A 108 -0.02 11.09 -9.13
N ALA A 109 1.04 10.33 -8.84
CA ALA A 109 2.41 10.83 -8.95
C ALA A 109 3.35 9.68 -9.33
N PRO A 110 3.18 9.09 -10.53
CA PRO A 110 3.87 7.84 -10.90
C PRO A 110 5.38 7.97 -10.93
N ASN A 111 5.92 9.15 -11.24
CA ASN A 111 7.37 9.35 -11.29
C ASN A 111 8.02 9.42 -9.90
N MET A 112 7.20 9.51 -8.83
CA MET A 112 7.69 9.44 -7.46
C MET A 112 7.85 8.01 -6.99
N VAL A 113 7.29 7.05 -7.69
CA VAL A 113 7.39 5.63 -7.35
C VAL A 113 8.77 5.12 -7.75
N PRO A 114 9.56 4.56 -6.81
CA PRO A 114 10.88 4.02 -7.14
C PRO A 114 10.79 2.84 -8.12
N ASP A 115 11.84 2.66 -8.92
CA ASP A 115 11.88 1.59 -9.92
C ASP A 115 11.78 0.19 -9.31
N ASN A 116 12.23 0.01 -8.07
CA ASN A 116 12.18 -1.27 -7.38
C ASN A 116 10.92 -1.50 -6.57
N ALA A 117 9.91 -0.63 -6.69
CA ALA A 117 8.65 -0.80 -6.00
C ALA A 117 7.87 -2.00 -6.55
N VAL A 118 7.11 -2.64 -5.68
CA VAL A 118 6.15 -3.67 -6.09
C VAL A 118 4.83 -2.98 -6.40
N TRP A 119 4.34 -3.17 -7.62
CA TRP A 119 3.01 -2.71 -8.02
C TRP A 119 2.00 -3.82 -7.75
N ILE A 120 1.04 -3.55 -6.90
CA ILE A 120 -0.03 -4.47 -6.55
C ILE A 120 -1.32 -3.96 -7.19
N HIS A 121 -1.88 -4.77 -8.08
CA HIS A 121 -3.11 -4.44 -8.79
C HIS A 121 -4.25 -5.28 -8.26
N ILE A 122 -5.39 -4.65 -7.98
CA ILE A 122 -6.60 -5.33 -7.52
C ILE A 122 -7.73 -5.00 -8.49
N LYS A 123 -8.43 -6.03 -8.96
CA LYS A 123 -9.62 -5.89 -9.80
C LYS A 123 -10.82 -6.51 -9.11
N ILE A 124 -11.96 -5.83 -9.19
CA ILE A 124 -13.23 -6.33 -8.68
C ILE A 124 -13.81 -7.28 -9.73
N LEU A 125 -13.99 -8.55 -9.38
CA LEU A 125 -14.62 -9.53 -10.27
C LEU A 125 -16.13 -9.60 -10.03
N ASP A 126 -16.54 -9.57 -8.77
CA ASP A 126 -17.93 -9.48 -8.33
C ASP A 126 -17.94 -8.95 -6.89
N PRO A 127 -19.10 -8.80 -6.23
CA PRO A 127 -19.13 -8.21 -4.89
C PRO A 127 -18.26 -8.91 -3.85
N ASN A 128 -17.97 -10.20 -4.01
CA ASN A 128 -17.22 -10.98 -3.02
C ASN A 128 -15.83 -11.42 -3.51
N ARG A 129 -15.52 -11.31 -4.79
CA ARG A 129 -14.26 -11.83 -5.34
C ARG A 129 -13.41 -10.74 -5.95
N ARG A 130 -12.09 -10.90 -5.78
CA ARG A 130 -11.07 -9.99 -6.30
C ARG A 130 -10.00 -10.77 -7.02
N ARG A 131 -9.43 -10.17 -8.05
CA ARG A 131 -8.16 -10.65 -8.63
C ARG A 131 -7.06 -9.71 -8.16
N ILE A 132 -5.99 -10.28 -7.65
CA ILE A 132 -4.78 -9.55 -7.28
C ILE A 132 -3.63 -10.05 -8.14
N TYR A 133 -2.84 -9.14 -8.69
CA TYR A 133 -1.62 -9.50 -9.40
C TYR A 133 -0.55 -8.45 -9.15
N THR A 134 0.71 -8.85 -9.24
CA THR A 134 1.85 -8.00 -8.92
C THR A 134 2.80 -7.91 -10.10
N ASN A 135 3.48 -6.77 -10.20
CA ASN A 135 4.61 -6.60 -11.09
C ASN A 135 5.60 -5.63 -10.46
N HIS A 136 6.84 -5.67 -10.94
CA HIS A 136 7.89 -4.74 -10.53
C HIS A 136 9.12 -4.85 -11.42
#